data_7b0a1ab189f86de2c2ab556a753b8f77
#
_entry.id   7b0a1ab189f86de2c2ab556a753b8f77
#
_cell.length_a   1.000
_cell.length_b   1.000
_cell.length_c   1.000
_cell.angle_alpha   90.00
_cell.angle_beta   90.00
_cell.angle_gamma   90.00
#
_symmetry.space_group_name_H-M   'P 1'
#
loop_
_entity.id
_entity.type
_entity.pdbx_description
1 polymer ?
#
loop_
_entity_poly.entity_id
_entity_poly.type
_entity_poly.pdbx_seq_one_letter_code
_entity_poly.pdbx_strand_id
1 'polypeptide(L)'
;NTGGMGAYSPVPIVTPDELAAMHDIMERAAVATAREFDNDYRGVLYGGFMLTPEGPKIIEFNARFGDPETQVVLPRLESDLADIMLAVAEGRPDDIDLRWSEQWAVCVVLASEGYPGSYEKGKVILGIDEAEQIEGVTVFHAGTAKNFDDELVTAGGRVLNVVALGDSFDDAREKAYEACDLI
;
A
#
# COMPACT_ATOMS: atom_id res chain seq x y z
N ASN A 1 15.20 -5.20 10.56
CA ASN A 1 13.95 -4.55 10.14
C ASN A 1 13.69 -4.81 8.67
N THR A 2 12.43 -5.11 8.32
CA THR A 2 11.97 -5.23 6.93
C THR A 2 11.11 -4.02 6.58
N GLY A 3 10.89 -3.76 5.30
CA GLY A 3 9.69 -3.07 4.85
C GLY A 3 8.45 -3.89 5.22
N GLY A 4 7.25 -3.35 5.05
CA GLY A 4 6.01 -4.08 5.29
C GLY A 4 5.96 -5.38 4.48
N MET A 5 5.45 -6.44 5.10
CA MET A 5 5.31 -7.76 4.47
C MET A 5 3.87 -8.10 4.12
N GLY A 6 2.99 -7.14 4.31
CA GLY A 6 1.59 -7.19 3.96
C GLY A 6 0.86 -5.99 4.53
N ALA A 7 -0.35 -5.79 4.04
CA ALA A 7 -1.26 -4.74 4.50
C ALA A 7 -2.71 -5.18 4.28
N TYR A 8 -3.64 -4.51 4.94
CA TYR A 8 -5.07 -4.66 4.65
C TYR A 8 -5.83 -3.34 4.89
N SER A 9 -6.95 -3.19 4.25
CA SER A 9 -7.84 -2.05 4.35
C SER A 9 -9.29 -2.50 4.14
N PRO A 10 -10.27 -1.96 4.91
CA PRO A 10 -10.14 -1.00 6.01
C PRO A 10 -9.52 -1.60 7.26
N VAL A 11 -9.22 -0.77 8.28
CA VAL A 11 -8.62 -1.19 9.55
C VAL A 11 -9.64 -1.01 10.69
N PRO A 12 -10.44 -2.04 11.02
CA PRO A 12 -11.59 -1.90 11.93
C PRO A 12 -11.21 -1.72 13.41
N ILE A 13 -9.94 -1.97 13.75
CA ILE A 13 -9.45 -1.79 15.13
C ILE A 13 -9.19 -0.33 15.50
N VAL A 14 -9.16 0.58 14.50
CA VAL A 14 -9.01 2.01 14.71
C VAL A 14 -10.37 2.61 15.05
N THR A 15 -10.48 3.20 16.21
CA THR A 15 -11.69 3.90 16.62
C THR A 15 -11.80 5.27 15.95
N PRO A 16 -13.02 5.86 15.85
CA PRO A 16 -13.20 7.21 15.32
C PRO A 16 -12.36 8.27 16.05
N ASP A 17 -12.22 8.17 17.37
CA ASP A 17 -11.44 9.11 18.18
C ASP A 17 -9.93 9.00 17.88
N GLU A 18 -9.42 7.77 17.72
CA GLU A 18 -8.03 7.53 17.33
C GLU A 18 -7.77 8.04 15.90
N LEU A 19 -8.70 7.81 14.98
CA LEU A 19 -8.59 8.33 13.61
C LEU A 19 -8.56 9.86 13.59
N ALA A 20 -9.42 10.52 14.36
CA ALA A 20 -9.41 11.97 14.49
C ALA A 20 -8.09 12.49 15.09
N ALA A 21 -7.53 11.80 16.09
CA ALA A 21 -6.23 12.14 16.66
C ALA A 21 -5.07 11.96 15.65
N MET A 22 -5.12 10.91 14.80
CA MET A 22 -4.15 10.72 13.73
C MET A 22 -4.26 11.83 12.70
N HIS A 23 -5.46 12.21 12.27
CA HIS A 23 -5.68 13.33 11.34
C HIS A 23 -5.12 14.65 11.88
N ASP A 24 -5.35 14.99 13.16
CA ASP A 24 -4.77 16.18 13.79
C ASP A 24 -3.24 16.17 13.74
N ILE A 25 -2.60 15.02 13.99
CA ILE A 25 -1.14 14.89 13.90
C ILE A 25 -0.66 15.12 12.46
N MET A 26 -1.36 14.56 11.48
CA MET A 26 -1.01 14.71 10.06
C MET A 26 -1.18 16.15 9.57
N GLU A 27 -2.29 16.79 9.93
CA GLU A 27 -2.54 18.19 9.61
C GLU A 27 -1.47 19.13 10.20
N ARG A 28 -1.17 18.96 11.49
CA ARG A 28 -0.10 19.75 12.15
C ARG A 28 1.25 19.55 11.49
N ALA A 29 1.58 18.33 11.04
CA ALA A 29 2.83 18.05 10.33
C ALA A 29 2.87 18.78 8.98
N ALA A 30 1.79 18.73 8.19
CA ALA A 30 1.68 19.41 6.91
C ALA A 30 1.78 20.94 7.08
N VAL A 31 1.06 21.52 8.03
CA VAL A 31 1.08 22.96 8.32
C VAL A 31 2.47 23.41 8.81
N ALA A 32 3.12 22.63 9.67
CA ALA A 32 4.45 22.96 10.15
C ALA A 32 5.49 22.93 9.02
N THR A 33 5.39 21.94 8.13
CA THR A 33 6.25 21.83 6.93
C THR A 33 6.05 23.02 6.00
N ALA A 34 4.80 23.40 5.72
CA ALA A 34 4.49 24.56 4.88
C ALA A 34 5.08 25.87 5.46
N ARG A 35 4.99 26.06 6.76
CA ARG A 35 5.55 27.26 7.44
C ARG A 35 7.08 27.30 7.42
N GLU A 36 7.73 26.14 7.63
CA GLU A 36 9.21 26.06 7.68
C GLU A 36 9.83 26.36 6.31
N PHE A 37 9.18 25.94 5.24
CA PHE A 37 9.70 26.09 3.87
C PHE A 37 9.06 27.24 3.09
N ASP A 38 8.20 28.06 3.72
CA ASP A 38 7.45 29.15 3.09
C ASP A 38 6.76 28.71 1.77
N ASN A 39 6.19 27.52 1.80
CA ASN A 39 5.53 26.92 0.65
C ASN A 39 4.48 25.91 1.08
N ASP A 40 3.36 25.82 0.35
CA ASP A 40 2.33 24.82 0.60
C ASP A 40 2.87 23.40 0.36
N TYR A 41 2.54 22.48 1.27
CA TYR A 41 2.79 21.06 1.04
C TYR A 41 1.78 20.53 0.04
N ARG A 42 2.25 20.06 -1.11
CA ARG A 42 1.42 19.46 -2.16
C ARG A 42 1.94 18.07 -2.51
N GLY A 43 1.12 17.06 -2.29
CA GLY A 43 1.52 15.68 -2.56
C GLY A 43 0.97 14.71 -1.53
N VAL A 44 1.59 13.55 -1.44
CA VAL A 44 1.21 12.48 -0.52
C VAL A 44 2.01 12.60 0.77
N LEU A 45 1.32 12.70 1.88
CA LEU A 45 1.91 12.57 3.21
C LEU A 45 1.41 11.27 3.85
N TYR A 46 2.30 10.32 4.03
CA TYR A 46 2.04 9.07 4.75
C TYR A 46 2.50 9.20 6.19
N GLY A 47 1.67 8.77 7.14
CA GLY A 47 2.02 8.66 8.56
C GLY A 47 1.96 7.22 9.05
N GLY A 48 3.08 6.69 9.52
CA GLY A 48 3.14 5.42 10.22
C GLY A 48 2.79 5.60 11.69
N PHE A 49 1.73 4.95 12.17
CA PHE A 49 1.27 5.08 13.55
C PHE A 49 1.36 3.76 14.30
N MET A 50 1.58 3.86 15.60
CA MET A 50 1.41 2.79 16.57
C MET A 50 0.25 3.13 17.48
N LEU A 51 -0.73 2.21 17.58
CA LEU A 51 -1.78 2.30 18.59
C LEU A 51 -1.21 1.92 19.95
N THR A 52 -1.35 2.80 20.91
CA THR A 52 -0.90 2.56 22.31
C THR A 52 -2.04 2.85 23.29
N PRO A 53 -1.95 2.37 24.54
CA PRO A 53 -2.95 2.70 25.57
C PRO A 53 -3.12 4.22 25.82
N GLU A 54 -2.11 5.03 25.47
CA GLU A 54 -2.16 6.50 25.58
C GLU A 54 -2.60 7.18 24.27
N GLY A 55 -3.15 6.42 23.31
CA GLY A 55 -3.56 6.86 21.98
C GLY A 55 -2.52 6.63 20.90
N PRO A 56 -2.80 7.05 19.64
CA PRO A 56 -1.91 6.83 18.51
C PRO A 56 -0.61 7.63 18.66
N LYS A 57 0.52 6.98 18.38
CA LYS A 57 1.85 7.58 18.36
C LYS A 57 2.42 7.50 16.95
N ILE A 58 2.93 8.63 16.44
CA ILE A 58 3.60 8.65 15.15
C ILE A 58 4.97 7.99 15.26
N ILE A 59 5.27 7.11 14.29
CA ILE A 59 6.57 6.44 14.15
C ILE A 59 7.42 7.18 13.12
N GLU A 60 6.81 7.46 11.96
CA GLU A 60 7.49 8.12 10.84
C GLU A 60 6.52 8.85 9.93
N PHE A 61 7.05 9.81 9.17
CA PHE A 61 6.39 10.42 8.03
C PHE A 61 7.14 10.05 6.75
N ASN A 62 6.39 9.86 5.66
CA ASN A 62 6.96 9.68 4.33
C ASN A 62 6.24 10.60 3.33
N ALA A 63 7.01 11.28 2.48
CA ALA A 63 6.51 12.19 1.44
C ALA A 63 6.20 11.42 0.12
N ARG A 64 5.61 10.25 0.24
CA ARG A 64 5.25 9.35 -0.85
C ARG A 64 4.22 8.34 -0.35
N PHE A 65 3.60 7.64 -1.30
CA PHE A 65 2.75 6.50 -0.96
C PHE A 65 3.51 5.42 -0.19
N GLY A 66 2.82 4.74 0.73
CA GLY A 66 3.34 3.57 1.45
C GLY A 66 3.51 2.36 0.53
N ASP A 67 4.38 1.43 0.92
CA ASP A 67 4.57 0.14 0.27
C ASP A 67 4.76 -0.93 1.35
N PRO A 68 3.77 -1.85 1.55
CA PRO A 68 2.70 -2.23 0.63
C PRO A 68 1.31 -1.57 0.86
N GLU A 69 1.20 -0.45 1.58
CA GLU A 69 -0.09 0.15 1.93
C GLU A 69 -0.85 0.69 0.71
N THR A 70 -0.14 1.24 -0.28
CA THR A 70 -0.75 1.74 -1.53
C THR A 70 -1.54 0.65 -2.24
N GLN A 71 -1.03 -0.57 -2.21
CA GLN A 71 -1.59 -1.73 -2.87
C GLN A 71 -2.92 -2.22 -2.26
N VAL A 72 -3.27 -1.74 -1.06
CA VAL A 72 -4.59 -2.00 -0.45
C VAL A 72 -5.47 -0.76 -0.36
N VAL A 73 -4.91 0.43 -0.57
CA VAL A 73 -5.65 1.69 -0.57
C VAL A 73 -6.19 2.00 -1.95
N LEU A 74 -5.32 2.05 -2.98
CA LEU A 74 -5.72 2.46 -4.32
C LEU A 74 -6.71 1.51 -5.01
N PRO A 75 -6.66 0.17 -4.87
CA PRO A 75 -7.67 -0.71 -5.46
C PRO A 75 -9.09 -0.49 -4.91
N ARG A 76 -9.22 0.14 -3.72
CA ARG A 76 -10.50 0.51 -3.13
C ARG A 76 -10.98 1.91 -3.56
N LEU A 77 -10.13 2.70 -4.21
CA LEU A 77 -10.49 4.05 -4.65
C LEU A 77 -11.38 3.99 -5.89
N GLU A 78 -12.58 4.54 -5.79
CA GLU A 78 -13.55 4.66 -6.92
C GLU A 78 -13.43 5.99 -7.67
N SER A 79 -12.87 7.02 -7.01
CA SER A 79 -12.62 8.31 -7.65
C SER A 79 -11.41 8.22 -8.58
N ASP A 80 -11.38 9.03 -9.63
CA ASP A 80 -10.25 9.07 -10.57
C ASP A 80 -8.98 9.62 -9.89
N LEU A 81 -7.95 8.79 -9.83
CA LEU A 81 -6.69 9.15 -9.18
C LEU A 81 -5.96 10.29 -9.92
N ALA A 82 -6.09 10.37 -11.24
CA ALA A 82 -5.45 11.44 -12.02
C ALA A 82 -6.09 12.80 -11.72
N ASP A 83 -7.41 12.86 -11.58
CA ASP A 83 -8.13 14.07 -11.19
C ASP A 83 -7.74 14.51 -9.76
N ILE A 84 -7.63 13.55 -8.83
CA ILE A 84 -7.15 13.82 -7.46
C ILE A 84 -5.74 14.40 -7.48
N MET A 85 -4.81 13.75 -8.20
CA MET A 85 -3.42 14.20 -8.29
C MET A 85 -3.30 15.58 -8.94
N LEU A 86 -4.12 15.87 -9.96
CA LEU A 86 -4.16 17.17 -10.60
C LEU A 86 -4.66 18.25 -9.65
N ALA A 87 -5.77 18.01 -8.93
CA ALA A 87 -6.30 18.94 -7.94
C ALA A 87 -5.30 19.24 -6.82
N VAL A 88 -4.60 18.21 -6.32
CA VAL A 88 -3.51 18.39 -5.33
C VAL A 88 -2.37 19.25 -5.90
N ALA A 89 -1.91 18.97 -7.12
CA ALA A 89 -0.82 19.71 -7.75
C ALA A 89 -1.17 21.18 -7.99
N GLU A 90 -2.43 21.47 -8.32
CA GLU A 90 -2.96 22.82 -8.53
C GLU A 90 -3.33 23.55 -7.22
N GLY A 91 -3.29 22.84 -6.08
CA GLY A 91 -3.64 23.41 -4.77
C GLY A 91 -5.15 23.61 -4.59
N ARG A 92 -5.95 22.73 -5.16
CA ARG A 92 -7.42 22.74 -5.08
C ARG A 92 -7.98 21.52 -4.34
N PRO A 93 -7.56 21.27 -3.07
CA PRO A 93 -7.98 20.08 -2.33
C PRO A 93 -9.50 20.03 -2.08
N ASP A 94 -10.17 21.17 -2.03
CA ASP A 94 -11.62 21.28 -1.83
C ASP A 94 -12.44 20.76 -3.02
N ASP A 95 -11.82 20.61 -4.19
CA ASP A 95 -12.45 20.06 -5.40
C ASP A 95 -12.42 18.51 -5.42
N ILE A 96 -11.77 17.89 -4.43
CA ILE A 96 -11.58 16.43 -4.40
C ILE A 96 -12.76 15.77 -3.69
N ASP A 97 -13.49 14.92 -4.44
CA ASP A 97 -14.51 14.00 -3.91
C ASP A 97 -13.95 12.58 -3.84
N LEU A 98 -13.53 12.16 -2.63
CA LEU A 98 -12.98 10.83 -2.42
C LEU A 98 -14.11 9.82 -2.17
N ARG A 99 -14.25 8.86 -3.08
CA ARG A 99 -15.19 7.74 -2.95
C ARG A 99 -14.42 6.44 -2.85
N TRP A 100 -14.84 5.60 -1.92
CA TRP A 100 -14.18 4.34 -1.60
C TRP A 100 -15.14 3.17 -1.71
N SER A 101 -14.68 2.07 -2.28
CA SER A 101 -15.38 0.79 -2.28
C SER A 101 -15.56 0.27 -0.84
N GLU A 102 -16.68 -0.38 -0.59
CA GLU A 102 -16.96 -1.09 0.67
C GLU A 102 -16.16 -2.40 0.78
N GLN A 103 -15.53 -2.86 -0.29
CA GLN A 103 -14.73 -4.08 -0.30
C GLN A 103 -13.52 -3.98 0.62
N TRP A 104 -13.10 -5.13 1.10
CA TRP A 104 -11.82 -5.32 1.79
C TRP A 104 -10.72 -5.56 0.77
N ALA A 105 -9.54 -5.06 1.07
CA ALA A 105 -8.32 -5.36 0.33
C ALA A 105 -7.30 -5.98 1.27
N VAL A 106 -6.67 -7.08 0.85
CA VAL A 106 -5.55 -7.73 1.56
C VAL A 106 -4.39 -7.86 0.59
N CYS A 107 -3.21 -7.44 1.03
CA CYS A 107 -1.94 -7.58 0.31
C CYS A 107 -1.02 -8.53 1.07
N VAL A 108 -0.49 -9.52 0.36
CA VAL A 108 0.58 -10.42 0.84
C VAL A 108 1.82 -10.15 0.02
N VAL A 109 2.95 -9.90 0.68
CA VAL A 109 4.24 -9.65 0.02
C VAL A 109 4.99 -10.96 -0.13
N LEU A 110 5.28 -11.35 -1.37
CA LEU A 110 6.18 -12.45 -1.69
C LEU A 110 7.62 -11.93 -1.71
N ALA A 111 8.50 -12.58 -0.96
CA ALA A 111 9.89 -12.17 -0.80
C ALA A 111 10.86 -13.27 -1.24
N SER A 112 12.05 -12.87 -1.65
CA SER A 112 13.15 -13.81 -1.91
C SER A 112 13.52 -14.57 -0.65
N GLU A 113 13.79 -15.87 -0.78
CA GLU A 113 14.25 -16.70 0.32
C GLU A 113 15.51 -16.11 0.99
N GLY A 114 15.46 -15.97 2.30
CA GLY A 114 16.52 -15.35 3.11
C GLY A 114 16.33 -13.86 3.39
N TYR A 115 15.41 -13.17 2.73
CA TYR A 115 15.08 -11.77 3.06
C TYR A 115 14.57 -11.65 4.52
N PRO A 116 15.03 -10.64 5.32
CA PRO A 116 15.83 -9.44 4.97
C PRO A 116 17.35 -9.65 5.04
N GLY A 117 17.85 -10.86 5.23
CA GLY A 117 19.27 -11.18 5.15
C GLY A 117 19.74 -11.28 3.70
N SER A 118 20.77 -12.10 3.48
CA SER A 118 21.29 -12.36 2.12
C SER A 118 20.30 -13.23 1.35
N TYR A 119 20.01 -12.88 0.11
CA TYR A 119 19.13 -13.63 -0.78
C TYR A 119 19.69 -13.69 -2.19
N GLU A 120 19.32 -14.75 -2.92
CA GLU A 120 19.66 -14.91 -4.33
C GLU A 120 18.68 -14.15 -5.22
N LYS A 121 19.17 -13.68 -6.36
CA LYS A 121 18.39 -13.06 -7.44
C LYS A 121 18.40 -13.94 -8.68
N GLY A 122 17.52 -13.65 -9.64
CA GLY A 122 17.48 -14.33 -10.93
C GLY A 122 16.71 -15.65 -10.92
N LYS A 123 15.96 -15.94 -9.85
CA LYS A 123 15.03 -17.09 -9.84
C LYS A 123 13.82 -16.77 -10.68
N VAL A 124 13.45 -17.68 -11.61
CA VAL A 124 12.29 -17.51 -12.50
C VAL A 124 11.02 -17.49 -11.66
N ILE A 125 10.12 -16.57 -12.02
CA ILE A 125 8.80 -16.39 -11.41
C ILE A 125 7.76 -16.93 -12.41
N LEU A 126 6.91 -17.83 -11.96
CA LEU A 126 5.83 -18.42 -12.74
C LEU A 126 4.50 -18.23 -12.02
N GLY A 127 3.37 -18.51 -12.69
CA GLY A 127 2.06 -18.59 -12.05
C GLY A 127 1.32 -17.27 -11.87
N ILE A 128 1.89 -16.12 -12.28
CA ILE A 128 1.22 -14.81 -12.12
C ILE A 128 -0.07 -14.75 -12.92
N ASP A 129 -0.03 -15.20 -14.18
CA ASP A 129 -1.21 -15.18 -15.06
C ASP A 129 -2.33 -16.06 -14.52
N GLU A 130 -1.99 -17.20 -13.90
CA GLU A 130 -2.93 -18.10 -13.24
C GLU A 130 -3.50 -17.48 -11.97
N ALA A 131 -2.67 -16.83 -11.16
CA ALA A 131 -3.09 -16.14 -9.94
C ALA A 131 -4.08 -15.01 -10.24
N GLU A 132 -3.86 -14.25 -11.31
CA GLU A 132 -4.74 -13.16 -11.76
C GLU A 132 -6.06 -13.64 -12.42
N GLN A 133 -6.27 -14.96 -12.62
CA GLN A 133 -7.58 -15.51 -12.98
C GLN A 133 -8.53 -15.57 -11.78
N ILE A 134 -8.04 -15.49 -10.56
CA ILE A 134 -8.89 -15.43 -9.37
C ILE A 134 -9.55 -14.04 -9.32
N GLU A 135 -10.88 -14.02 -9.26
CA GLU A 135 -11.65 -12.77 -9.26
C GLU A 135 -11.25 -11.84 -8.10
N GLY A 136 -10.92 -10.61 -8.44
CA GLY A 136 -10.50 -9.58 -7.48
C GLY A 136 -9.01 -9.62 -7.13
N VAL A 137 -8.23 -10.54 -7.72
CA VAL A 137 -6.78 -10.62 -7.51
C VAL A 137 -6.04 -9.76 -8.53
N THR A 138 -5.00 -9.08 -8.05
CA THR A 138 -4.02 -8.32 -8.86
C THR A 138 -2.63 -8.53 -8.28
N VAL A 139 -1.65 -8.77 -9.13
CA VAL A 139 -0.25 -8.96 -8.72
C VAL A 139 0.59 -7.76 -9.13
N PHE A 140 1.04 -6.97 -8.15
CA PHE A 140 1.93 -5.83 -8.40
C PHE A 140 3.39 -6.25 -8.29
N HIS A 141 4.18 -5.84 -9.29
CA HIS A 141 5.62 -6.08 -9.32
C HIS A 141 6.36 -5.11 -8.38
N ALA A 142 7.33 -5.63 -7.65
CA ALA A 142 8.28 -4.88 -6.84
C ALA A 142 9.71 -5.19 -7.31
N GLY A 143 10.39 -6.13 -6.66
CA GLY A 143 11.76 -6.51 -7.02
C GLY A 143 11.80 -7.58 -8.12
N THR A 144 11.32 -7.27 -9.30
CA THR A 144 11.34 -8.15 -10.47
C THR A 144 12.18 -7.57 -11.61
N ALA A 145 12.68 -8.42 -12.50
CA ALA A 145 13.37 -8.04 -13.73
C ALA A 145 13.12 -9.09 -14.82
N LYS A 146 13.49 -8.79 -16.05
CA LYS A 146 13.60 -9.78 -17.12
C LYS A 146 15.04 -10.22 -17.29
N ASN A 147 15.27 -11.53 -17.50
CA ASN A 147 16.57 -12.09 -17.83
C ASN A 147 16.84 -12.02 -19.35
N PHE A 148 17.95 -12.60 -19.82
CA PHE A 148 18.32 -12.60 -21.24
C PHE A 148 17.37 -13.42 -22.13
N ASP A 149 16.63 -14.37 -21.53
CA ASP A 149 15.65 -15.21 -22.22
C ASP A 149 14.23 -14.62 -22.16
N ASP A 150 14.10 -13.34 -21.72
CA ASP A 150 12.85 -12.60 -21.52
C ASP A 150 11.94 -13.20 -20.43
N GLU A 151 12.46 -14.10 -19.57
CA GLU A 151 11.74 -14.65 -18.44
C GLU A 151 11.71 -13.66 -17.28
N LEU A 152 10.60 -13.62 -16.55
CA LEU A 152 10.45 -12.82 -15.34
C LEU A 152 11.23 -13.50 -14.19
N VAL A 153 12.07 -12.71 -13.51
CA VAL A 153 12.93 -13.24 -12.43
C VAL A 153 12.93 -12.32 -11.20
N THR A 154 13.31 -12.90 -10.06
CA THR A 154 13.52 -12.14 -8.82
C THR A 154 14.73 -11.21 -8.97
N ALA A 155 14.58 -9.95 -8.53
CA ALA A 155 15.61 -8.91 -8.59
C ALA A 155 15.77 -8.13 -7.27
N GLY A 156 14.91 -8.37 -6.29
CA GLY A 156 14.89 -7.67 -5.00
C GLY A 156 14.54 -8.58 -3.84
N GLY A 157 14.54 -8.03 -2.63
CA GLY A 157 14.14 -8.75 -1.42
C GLY A 157 12.63 -8.98 -1.36
N ARG A 158 11.83 -7.90 -1.43
CA ARG A 158 10.39 -7.99 -1.71
C ARG A 158 10.22 -8.04 -3.22
N VAL A 159 9.50 -9.05 -3.70
CA VAL A 159 9.46 -9.41 -5.13
C VAL A 159 8.12 -9.05 -5.76
N LEU A 160 7.03 -9.52 -5.17
CA LEU A 160 5.66 -9.29 -5.64
C LEU A 160 4.77 -8.88 -4.48
N ASN A 161 3.69 -8.16 -4.79
CA ASN A 161 2.60 -7.86 -3.88
C ASN A 161 1.32 -8.49 -4.47
N VAL A 162 0.86 -9.57 -3.87
CA VAL A 162 -0.38 -10.25 -4.25
C VAL A 162 -1.52 -9.59 -3.49
N VAL A 163 -2.43 -8.96 -4.20
CA VAL A 163 -3.55 -8.20 -3.64
C VAL A 163 -4.86 -8.82 -4.05
N ALA A 164 -5.76 -8.99 -3.11
CA ALA A 164 -7.11 -9.43 -3.39
C ALA A 164 -8.15 -8.47 -2.80
N LEU A 165 -9.19 -8.23 -3.57
CA LEU A 165 -10.43 -7.59 -3.12
C LEU A 165 -11.46 -8.66 -2.75
N GLY A 166 -12.24 -8.38 -1.70
CA GLY A 166 -13.28 -9.29 -1.24
C GLY A 166 -14.38 -8.58 -0.45
N ASP A 167 -15.52 -9.24 -0.30
CA ASP A 167 -16.67 -8.69 0.43
C ASP A 167 -16.47 -8.72 1.95
N SER A 168 -15.45 -9.46 2.42
CA SER A 168 -15.01 -9.50 3.82
C SER A 168 -13.49 -9.62 3.90
N PHE A 169 -12.94 -9.37 5.10
CA PHE A 169 -11.50 -9.58 5.35
C PHE A 169 -11.09 -11.03 5.08
N ASP A 170 -11.90 -12.01 5.52
CA ASP A 170 -11.58 -13.41 5.33
C ASP A 170 -11.63 -13.81 3.85
N ASP A 171 -12.63 -13.34 3.08
CA ASP A 171 -12.71 -13.57 1.64
C ASP A 171 -11.50 -13.00 0.89
N ALA A 172 -11.16 -11.72 1.14
CA ALA A 172 -9.98 -11.10 0.53
C ALA A 172 -8.68 -11.82 0.92
N ARG A 173 -8.56 -12.24 2.18
CA ARG A 173 -7.38 -12.97 2.67
C ARG A 173 -7.27 -14.35 2.01
N GLU A 174 -8.34 -15.11 1.94
CA GLU A 174 -8.35 -16.45 1.33
C GLU A 174 -7.92 -16.38 -0.14
N LYS A 175 -8.51 -15.45 -0.93
CA LYS A 175 -8.12 -15.21 -2.32
C LYS A 175 -6.65 -14.81 -2.47
N ALA A 176 -6.14 -13.93 -1.60
CA ALA A 176 -4.74 -13.50 -1.66
C ALA A 176 -3.77 -14.67 -1.41
N TYR A 177 -4.06 -15.56 -0.44
CA TYR A 177 -3.22 -16.72 -0.19
C TYR A 177 -3.38 -17.80 -1.24
N GLU A 178 -4.59 -18.05 -1.76
CA GLU A 178 -4.80 -18.96 -2.90
C GLU A 178 -3.98 -18.50 -4.11
N ALA A 179 -3.97 -17.21 -4.41
CA ALA A 179 -3.14 -16.65 -5.46
C ALA A 179 -1.63 -16.79 -5.19
N CYS A 180 -1.19 -16.63 -3.94
CA CYS A 180 0.21 -16.85 -3.56
C CYS A 180 0.67 -18.30 -3.78
N ASP A 181 -0.22 -19.28 -3.58
CA ASP A 181 0.10 -20.70 -3.74
C ASP A 181 0.27 -21.10 -5.23
N LEU A 182 -0.14 -20.27 -6.17
CA LEU A 182 0.02 -20.47 -7.62
C LEU A 182 1.35 -19.93 -8.16
N ILE A 183 2.04 -19.07 -7.39
CA ILE A 183 3.24 -18.35 -7.82
C ILE A 183 4.54 -19.06 -7.33
#